data_8553140517ffe3d4640a193539e0aeba
#
_entry.id   8553140517ffe3d4640a193539e0aeba
#
_cell.length_a   1.000
_cell.length_b   1.000
_cell.length_c   1.000
_cell.angle_alpha   90.00
_cell.angle_beta   90.00
_cell.angle_gamma   90.00
#
_symmetry.space_group_name_H-M   'P 1'
#
loop_
_entity.id
_entity.type
_entity.pdbx_description
1 polymer ?
#
loop_
_entity_poly.entity_id
_entity_poly.type
_entity_poly.pdbx_seq_one_letter_code
_entity_poly.pdbx_strand_id
1 'polypeptide(L)'
;KSKESFFAAKLSNFNGIPSHDTFNRFFSALDPLKFEESYRQWVQSILKCYSGHIAIDGKTIRGAYESEQDKRHRKQGVLPDSNTGKYKLHVISAFATELGVSLGQLCTQEKENEIVVIPELLDMLCIKDCIITIDALGCQRTIAEKVIKGEGDYIFIVKDNQPKLKEIVLSVTESIVSKGTTVRFDKYETHEEGHGRNES
;
A
#
# COMPACT_ATOMS: atom_id res chain seq x y z
N LYS A 1 18.18 -19.45 13.70
CA LYS A 1 19.43 -18.87 13.15
C LYS A 1 19.41 -17.36 13.42
N SER A 2 20.48 -16.78 13.95
CA SER A 2 20.55 -15.33 14.19
C SER A 2 20.60 -14.59 12.85
N LYS A 3 20.10 -13.34 12.82
CA LYS A 3 20.19 -12.48 11.63
C LYS A 3 21.65 -12.32 11.16
N GLU A 4 22.57 -12.29 12.09
CA GLU A 4 24.01 -12.18 11.83
C GLU A 4 24.56 -13.37 11.05
N SER A 5 24.20 -14.60 11.41
CA SER A 5 24.60 -15.80 10.64
C SER A 5 24.02 -15.83 9.24
N PHE A 6 22.84 -15.26 9.03
CA PHE A 6 22.26 -15.13 7.71
C PHE A 6 23.07 -14.17 6.82
N PHE A 7 23.41 -12.98 7.35
CA PHE A 7 24.20 -11.99 6.60
C PHE A 7 25.63 -12.48 6.33
N ALA A 8 26.28 -13.13 7.30
CA ALA A 8 27.61 -13.70 7.14
C ALA A 8 27.66 -14.76 6.01
N ALA A 9 26.56 -15.51 5.83
CA ALA A 9 26.45 -16.50 4.77
C ALA A 9 26.17 -15.91 3.37
N LYS A 10 25.67 -14.67 3.30
CA LYS A 10 25.24 -14.03 2.05
C LYS A 10 26.18 -12.95 1.54
N LEU A 11 26.98 -12.36 2.41
CA LEU A 11 27.88 -11.25 2.07
C LEU A 11 29.34 -11.67 2.22
N SER A 12 30.10 -11.62 1.13
CA SER A 12 31.51 -12.06 1.08
C SER A 12 32.45 -11.30 2.01
N ASN A 13 32.12 -10.07 2.40
CA ASN A 13 32.92 -9.21 3.27
C ASN A 13 32.14 -8.74 4.51
N PHE A 14 31.37 -9.66 5.11
CA PHE A 14 30.58 -9.34 6.28
C PHE A 14 31.46 -9.25 7.54
N ASN A 15 31.63 -8.04 8.08
CA ASN A 15 32.43 -7.74 9.29
C ASN A 15 31.55 -7.46 10.52
N GLY A 16 30.33 -8.02 10.57
CA GLY A 16 29.36 -7.80 11.62
C GLY A 16 28.23 -6.81 11.26
N ILE A 17 27.21 -6.77 12.08
CA ILE A 17 26.08 -5.84 11.89
C ILE A 17 26.54 -4.43 12.30
N PRO A 18 26.40 -3.42 11.42
CA PRO A 18 26.73 -2.04 11.76
C PRO A 18 25.94 -1.52 12.96
N SER A 19 26.53 -0.61 13.72
CA SER A 19 25.83 0.05 14.82
C SER A 19 24.68 0.93 14.30
N HIS A 20 23.73 1.24 15.17
CA HIS A 20 22.64 2.18 14.87
C HIS A 20 23.16 3.53 14.32
N ASP A 21 24.23 4.06 14.91
CA ASP A 21 24.84 5.33 14.46
C ASP A 21 25.46 5.21 13.06
N THR A 22 26.01 4.06 12.73
CA THR A 22 26.55 3.81 11.38
C THR A 22 25.43 3.80 10.34
N PHE A 23 24.31 3.14 10.64
CA PHE A 23 23.12 3.18 9.78
C PHE A 23 22.59 4.60 9.65
N ASN A 24 22.45 5.32 10.77
CA ASN A 24 21.96 6.70 10.73
C ASN A 24 22.83 7.61 9.86
N ARG A 25 24.16 7.57 10.03
CA ARG A 25 25.09 8.34 9.18
C ARG A 25 25.01 7.95 7.72
N PHE A 26 24.89 6.65 7.43
CA PHE A 26 24.78 6.14 6.06
C PHE A 26 23.51 6.67 5.40
N PHE A 27 22.35 6.48 6.02
CA PHE A 27 21.08 6.93 5.45
C PHE A 27 20.96 8.45 5.36
N SER A 28 21.57 9.19 6.30
CA SER A 28 21.62 10.66 6.24
C SER A 28 22.51 11.19 5.11
N ALA A 29 23.48 10.39 4.64
CA ALA A 29 24.38 10.77 3.55
C ALA A 29 23.86 10.33 2.17
N LEU A 30 22.84 9.46 2.10
CA LEU A 30 22.26 9.06 0.84
C LEU A 30 21.53 10.22 0.17
N ASP A 31 21.75 10.34 -1.14
CA ASP A 31 20.90 11.18 -1.99
C ASP A 31 19.54 10.47 -2.15
N PRO A 32 18.43 11.02 -1.61
CA PRO A 32 17.15 10.36 -1.59
C PRO A 32 16.61 10.12 -3.01
N LEU A 33 16.87 11.02 -3.96
CA LEU A 33 16.38 10.89 -5.34
C LEU A 33 17.08 9.74 -6.07
N LYS A 34 18.41 9.62 -5.91
CA LYS A 34 19.19 8.52 -6.51
C LYS A 34 18.84 7.17 -5.86
N PHE A 35 18.61 7.17 -4.56
CA PHE A 35 18.18 5.95 -3.86
C PHE A 35 16.79 5.50 -4.33
N GLU A 36 15.86 6.42 -4.45
CA GLU A 36 14.51 6.14 -4.97
C GLU A 36 14.55 5.62 -6.41
N GLU A 37 15.36 6.23 -7.27
CA GLU A 37 15.53 5.77 -8.64
C GLU A 37 16.10 4.34 -8.71
N SER A 38 17.15 4.06 -7.94
CA SER A 38 17.76 2.72 -7.88
C SER A 38 16.78 1.68 -7.32
N TYR A 39 16.02 2.05 -6.29
CA TYR A 39 14.98 1.20 -5.71
C TYR A 39 13.88 0.92 -6.74
N ARG A 40 13.43 1.92 -7.46
CA ARG A 40 12.40 1.79 -8.51
C ARG A 40 12.85 0.87 -9.64
N GLN A 41 14.09 1.00 -10.12
CA GLN A 41 14.66 0.11 -11.14
C GLN A 41 14.70 -1.34 -10.65
N TRP A 42 15.10 -1.56 -9.40
CA TRP A 42 15.11 -2.89 -8.79
C TRP A 42 13.70 -3.47 -8.69
N VAL A 43 12.73 -2.71 -8.20
CA VAL A 43 11.32 -3.11 -8.14
C VAL A 43 10.78 -3.44 -9.52
N GLN A 44 11.05 -2.63 -10.53
CA GLN A 44 10.61 -2.91 -11.91
C GLN A 44 11.19 -4.22 -12.45
N SER A 45 12.42 -4.58 -12.06
CA SER A 45 13.00 -5.87 -12.45
C SER A 45 12.26 -7.06 -11.85
N ILE A 46 11.71 -6.91 -10.65
CA ILE A 46 10.88 -7.92 -9.97
C ILE A 46 9.49 -7.98 -10.60
N LEU A 47 8.87 -6.82 -10.85
CA LEU A 47 7.49 -6.72 -11.34
C LEU A 47 7.28 -7.30 -12.74
N LYS A 48 8.32 -7.35 -13.57
CA LYS A 48 8.22 -7.95 -14.92
C LYS A 48 7.74 -9.40 -14.92
N CYS A 49 7.87 -10.11 -13.79
CA CYS A 49 7.53 -11.51 -13.62
C CYS A 49 6.56 -11.75 -12.45
N TYR A 50 6.03 -10.68 -11.85
CA TYR A 50 5.15 -10.81 -10.69
C TYR A 50 3.70 -10.84 -11.14
N SER A 51 3.02 -11.91 -10.77
CA SER A 51 1.56 -12.05 -10.86
C SER A 51 1.09 -12.56 -9.52
N GLY A 52 0.55 -11.68 -8.68
CA GLY A 52 0.17 -12.03 -7.33
C GLY A 52 -0.65 -10.93 -6.66
N HIS A 53 -0.75 -10.96 -5.35
CA HIS A 53 -1.57 -10.02 -4.60
C HIS A 53 -0.78 -8.75 -4.25
N ILE A 54 -1.34 -7.61 -4.65
CA ILE A 54 -0.84 -6.27 -4.29
C ILE A 54 -1.86 -5.59 -3.37
N ALA A 55 -1.47 -5.39 -2.13
CA ALA A 55 -2.25 -4.64 -1.15
C ALA A 55 -1.86 -3.15 -1.21
N ILE A 56 -2.85 -2.26 -1.36
CA ILE A 56 -2.65 -0.82 -1.29
C ILE A 56 -3.25 -0.30 0.01
N ASP A 57 -2.43 0.35 0.82
CA ASP A 57 -2.84 0.89 2.12
C ASP A 57 -2.23 2.27 2.35
N GLY A 58 -2.99 3.13 3.02
CA GLY A 58 -2.59 4.47 3.39
C GLY A 58 -2.28 4.58 4.88
N LYS A 59 -1.09 5.10 5.21
CA LYS A 59 -0.65 5.27 6.60
C LYS A 59 -0.22 6.69 6.88
N THR A 60 -0.82 7.29 7.92
CA THR A 60 -0.40 8.60 8.40
C THR A 60 0.82 8.46 9.32
N ILE A 61 1.94 9.04 8.92
CA ILE A 61 3.14 9.16 9.73
C ILE A 61 3.00 10.42 10.59
N ARG A 62 2.87 10.23 11.90
CA ARG A 62 2.74 11.32 12.85
C ARG A 62 4.12 11.73 13.34
N GLY A 63 4.43 13.03 13.29
CA GLY A 63 5.67 13.57 13.81
C GLY A 63 6.86 13.51 12.86
N ALA A 64 6.61 13.45 11.55
CA ALA A 64 7.65 13.71 10.57
C ALA A 64 8.15 15.16 10.74
N TYR A 65 9.49 15.32 10.75
CA TYR A 65 10.11 16.64 10.73
C TYR A 65 10.62 16.93 9.33
N GLU A 66 10.37 18.14 8.86
CA GLU A 66 10.94 18.60 7.60
C GLU A 66 12.44 18.83 7.77
N SER A 67 13.25 18.22 6.91
CA SER A 67 14.67 18.54 6.85
C SER A 67 14.89 19.91 6.19
N GLU A 68 16.06 20.54 6.39
CA GLU A 68 16.42 21.78 5.70
C GLU A 68 16.48 21.62 4.17
N GLN A 69 16.70 20.39 3.69
CA GLN A 69 16.66 20.07 2.26
C GLN A 69 15.22 20.03 1.74
N ASP A 70 14.28 19.48 2.50
CA ASP A 70 12.87 19.41 2.12
C ASP A 70 12.25 20.82 2.06
N LYS A 71 12.69 21.73 2.93
CA LYS A 71 12.28 23.15 2.88
C LYS A 71 12.60 23.83 1.54
N ARG A 72 13.70 23.44 0.88
CA ARG A 72 14.10 23.96 -0.43
C ARG A 72 13.28 23.43 -1.59
N HIS A 73 12.74 22.21 -1.46
CA HIS A 73 11.95 21.53 -2.49
C HIS A 73 10.44 21.64 -2.23
N ARG A 74 10.03 22.43 -1.25
CA ARG A 74 8.63 22.61 -0.88
C ARG A 74 7.81 23.13 -2.07
N LYS A 75 6.85 22.34 -2.52
CA LYS A 75 5.73 22.84 -3.31
C LYS A 75 4.93 23.80 -2.42
N GLN A 76 4.70 25.03 -2.90
CA GLN A 76 3.98 26.06 -2.14
C GLN A 76 2.64 25.52 -1.62
N GLY A 77 2.40 25.64 -0.33
CA GLY A 77 1.11 25.35 0.30
C GLY A 77 1.14 24.40 1.51
N VAL A 78 2.27 23.78 1.84
CA VAL A 78 2.37 22.88 3.01
C VAL A 78 2.85 23.68 4.21
N LEU A 79 2.00 23.87 5.19
CA LEU A 79 2.39 24.47 6.47
C LEU A 79 2.48 23.39 7.56
N PRO A 80 3.49 23.45 8.44
CA PRO A 80 3.52 22.59 9.62
C PRO A 80 2.33 22.90 10.52
N ASP A 81 1.90 21.91 11.30
CA ASP A 81 0.95 22.15 12.38
C ASP A 81 1.50 23.26 13.28
N SER A 82 0.73 24.36 13.40
CA SER A 82 1.12 25.57 14.11
C SER A 82 1.49 25.36 15.58
N ASN A 83 1.02 24.24 16.18
CA ASN A 83 1.23 23.95 17.59
C ASN A 83 2.45 23.06 17.85
N THR A 84 2.89 22.26 16.87
CA THR A 84 3.93 21.24 17.09
C THR A 84 5.12 21.35 16.15
N GLY A 85 5.04 22.18 15.10
CA GLY A 85 6.07 22.25 14.04
C GLY A 85 6.23 20.92 13.26
N LYS A 86 5.31 19.98 13.44
CA LYS A 86 5.34 18.64 12.83
C LYS A 86 4.44 18.56 11.63
N TYR A 87 4.86 17.83 10.63
CA TYR A 87 4.06 17.53 9.46
C TYR A 87 3.30 16.21 9.64
N LYS A 88 2.07 16.18 9.20
CA LYS A 88 1.35 14.93 8.98
C LYS A 88 1.68 14.50 7.55
N LEU A 89 2.46 13.46 7.41
CA LEU A 89 2.75 12.84 6.14
C LEU A 89 1.86 11.62 5.98
N HIS A 90 1.04 11.60 4.95
CA HIS A 90 0.23 10.44 4.63
C HIS A 90 0.90 9.70 3.47
N VAL A 91 1.28 8.45 3.69
CA VAL A 91 1.99 7.60 2.72
C VAL A 91 1.05 6.52 2.25
N ILE A 92 0.85 6.43 0.94
CA ILE A 92 0.11 5.36 0.29
C ILE A 92 1.13 4.42 -0.33
N SER A 93 1.08 3.15 0.04
CA SER A 93 2.04 2.13 -0.37
C SER A 93 1.35 0.99 -1.10
N ALA A 94 1.97 0.48 -2.15
CA ALA A 94 1.62 -0.76 -2.80
C ALA A 94 2.58 -1.86 -2.35
N PHE A 95 2.06 -2.94 -1.79
CA PHE A 95 2.83 -4.00 -1.17
C PHE A 95 2.54 -5.36 -1.82
N ALA A 96 3.56 -6.00 -2.38
CA ALA A 96 3.47 -7.37 -2.89
C ALA A 96 3.50 -8.35 -1.72
N THR A 97 2.38 -8.96 -1.40
CA THR A 97 2.20 -9.72 -0.15
C THR A 97 3.05 -10.98 -0.11
N GLU A 98 3.15 -11.70 -1.22
CA GLU A 98 3.93 -12.94 -1.30
C GLU A 98 5.44 -12.68 -1.30
N LEU A 99 5.87 -11.54 -1.85
CA LEU A 99 7.28 -11.16 -1.87
C LEU A 99 7.72 -10.45 -0.59
N GLY A 100 6.78 -9.88 0.17
CA GLY A 100 7.08 -9.08 1.35
C GLY A 100 7.80 -7.75 1.03
N VAL A 101 7.53 -7.16 -0.16
CA VAL A 101 8.24 -5.98 -0.68
C VAL A 101 7.26 -4.88 -1.03
N SER A 102 7.58 -3.63 -0.67
CA SER A 102 6.87 -2.46 -1.18
C SER A 102 7.28 -2.21 -2.63
N LEU A 103 6.30 -2.18 -3.53
CA LEU A 103 6.52 -1.97 -4.97
C LEU A 103 6.64 -0.49 -5.34
N GLY A 104 6.06 0.36 -4.53
CA GLY A 104 6.07 1.80 -4.70
C GLY A 104 5.28 2.48 -3.61
N GLN A 105 5.50 3.77 -3.47
CA GLN A 105 4.78 4.61 -2.52
C GLN A 105 4.68 6.02 -3.02
N LEU A 106 3.59 6.69 -2.65
CA LEU A 106 3.39 8.11 -2.88
C LEU A 106 2.98 8.79 -1.58
N CYS A 107 3.36 10.03 -1.43
CA CYS A 107 3.04 10.83 -0.27
C CYS A 107 1.95 11.84 -0.61
N THR A 108 0.98 12.00 0.27
CA THR A 108 0.01 13.09 0.25
C THR A 108 -0.07 13.74 1.62
N GLN A 109 -0.59 14.96 1.66
CA GLN A 109 -0.69 15.73 2.90
C GLN A 109 -1.94 15.41 3.68
N GLU A 110 -2.99 15.00 2.98
CA GLU A 110 -4.31 14.75 3.54
C GLU A 110 -4.79 13.37 3.15
N LYS A 111 -5.42 12.70 4.12
CA LYS A 111 -6.00 11.37 3.90
C LYS A 111 -7.08 11.37 2.80
N GLU A 112 -7.79 12.47 2.67
CA GLU A 112 -8.87 12.65 1.68
C GLU A 112 -8.35 12.63 0.23
N ASN A 113 -7.04 12.84 0.03
CA ASN A 113 -6.40 12.79 -1.28
C ASN A 113 -5.99 11.37 -1.72
N GLU A 114 -6.23 10.33 -0.92
CA GLU A 114 -5.91 8.94 -1.29
C GLU A 114 -6.56 8.55 -2.63
N ILE A 115 -7.82 8.91 -2.82
CA ILE A 115 -8.60 8.59 -4.04
C ILE A 115 -7.94 9.15 -5.30
N VAL A 116 -7.25 10.29 -5.18
CA VAL A 116 -6.55 10.93 -6.30
C VAL A 116 -5.18 10.29 -6.53
N VAL A 117 -4.48 9.93 -5.45
CA VAL A 117 -3.10 9.43 -5.48
C VAL A 117 -3.02 7.94 -5.86
N ILE A 118 -4.02 7.14 -5.48
CA ILE A 118 -4.04 5.70 -5.82
C ILE A 118 -3.94 5.45 -7.34
N PRO A 119 -4.70 6.14 -8.22
CA PRO A 119 -4.53 6.02 -9.67
C PRO A 119 -3.11 6.35 -10.16
N GLU A 120 -2.46 7.35 -9.58
CA GLU A 120 -1.07 7.70 -9.92
C GLU A 120 -0.10 6.59 -9.49
N LEU A 121 -0.30 6.02 -8.30
CA LEU A 121 0.49 4.89 -7.83
C LEU A 121 0.34 3.67 -8.76
N LEU A 122 -0.89 3.36 -9.18
CA LEU A 122 -1.16 2.26 -10.12
C LEU A 122 -0.48 2.46 -11.48
N ASP A 123 -0.36 3.71 -11.97
CA ASP A 123 0.36 4.03 -13.21
C ASP A 123 1.86 3.75 -13.16
N MET A 124 2.43 3.77 -11.96
CA MET A 124 3.85 3.49 -11.75
C MET A 124 4.16 1.99 -11.73
N LEU A 125 3.13 1.13 -11.64
CA LEU A 125 3.26 -0.31 -11.41
C LEU A 125 2.81 -1.09 -12.66
N CYS A 126 3.47 -2.22 -12.89
CA CYS A 126 2.96 -3.24 -13.79
C CYS A 126 2.02 -4.14 -12.99
N ILE A 127 0.70 -3.98 -13.17
CA ILE A 127 -0.33 -4.70 -12.39
C ILE A 127 -1.01 -5.81 -13.17
N LYS A 128 -0.50 -6.10 -14.37
CA LYS A 128 -1.03 -7.18 -15.21
C LYS A 128 -0.99 -8.52 -14.48
N ASP A 129 -2.10 -9.24 -14.55
CA ASP A 129 -2.31 -10.54 -13.88
C ASP A 129 -2.15 -10.49 -12.35
N CYS A 130 -2.22 -9.28 -11.74
CA CYS A 130 -2.23 -9.09 -10.30
C CYS A 130 -3.63 -8.88 -9.74
N ILE A 131 -3.84 -9.28 -8.48
CA ILE A 131 -5.06 -8.96 -7.71
C ILE A 131 -4.77 -7.77 -6.81
N ILE A 132 -5.50 -6.68 -7.00
CA ILE A 132 -5.35 -5.44 -6.22
C ILE A 132 -6.38 -5.42 -5.10
N THR A 133 -5.94 -5.25 -3.87
CA THR A 133 -6.83 -4.99 -2.73
C THR A 133 -6.59 -3.60 -2.17
N ILE A 134 -7.67 -2.90 -1.85
CA ILE A 134 -7.66 -1.56 -1.26
C ILE A 134 -8.76 -1.51 -0.20
N ASP A 135 -8.58 -0.68 0.81
CA ASP A 135 -9.59 -0.45 1.83
C ASP A 135 -10.88 0.19 1.24
N ALA A 136 -11.89 0.38 2.08
CA ALA A 136 -13.18 0.89 1.62
C ALA A 136 -13.11 2.30 0.99
N LEU A 137 -12.12 3.13 1.33
CA LEU A 137 -11.94 4.45 0.69
C LEU A 137 -11.60 4.32 -0.78
N GLY A 138 -10.81 3.30 -1.13
CA GLY A 138 -10.44 2.98 -2.51
C GLY A 138 -11.53 2.27 -3.33
N CYS A 139 -12.69 1.97 -2.74
CA CYS A 139 -13.83 1.42 -3.47
C CYS A 139 -14.48 2.49 -4.35
N GLN A 140 -13.80 2.87 -5.42
CA GLN A 140 -14.20 3.90 -6.38
C GLN A 140 -14.17 3.35 -7.79
N ARG A 141 -15.16 3.76 -8.59
CA ARG A 141 -15.29 3.32 -10.00
C ARG A 141 -14.04 3.65 -10.82
N THR A 142 -13.49 4.84 -10.64
CA THR A 142 -12.29 5.28 -11.36
C THR A 142 -11.07 4.43 -11.06
N ILE A 143 -10.93 3.95 -9.83
CA ILE A 143 -9.85 3.05 -9.42
C ILE A 143 -10.07 1.66 -10.02
N ALA A 144 -11.29 1.13 -9.97
CA ALA A 144 -11.63 -0.14 -10.60
C ALA A 144 -11.35 -0.15 -12.10
N GLU A 145 -11.80 0.91 -12.82
CA GLU A 145 -11.53 1.08 -14.25
C GLU A 145 -10.02 1.14 -14.55
N LYS A 146 -9.24 1.77 -13.64
CA LYS A 146 -7.79 1.85 -13.77
C LYS A 146 -7.12 0.49 -13.64
N VAL A 147 -7.54 -0.32 -12.67
CA VAL A 147 -7.02 -1.68 -12.48
C VAL A 147 -7.32 -2.56 -13.69
N ILE A 148 -8.57 -2.55 -14.17
CA ILE A 148 -8.97 -3.32 -15.36
C ILE A 148 -8.20 -2.88 -16.60
N LYS A 149 -8.01 -1.57 -16.79
CA LYS A 149 -7.19 -1.04 -17.90
C LYS A 149 -5.74 -1.52 -17.83
N GLY A 150 -5.21 -1.74 -16.62
CA GLY A 150 -3.89 -2.31 -16.39
C GLY A 150 -3.84 -3.84 -16.50
N GLU A 151 -4.91 -4.49 -16.96
CA GLU A 151 -5.04 -5.95 -17.08
C GLU A 151 -4.91 -6.69 -15.74
N GLY A 152 -5.27 -6.03 -14.62
CA GLY A 152 -5.34 -6.60 -13.28
C GLY A 152 -6.77 -6.89 -12.84
N ASP A 153 -6.90 -7.65 -11.76
CA ASP A 153 -8.15 -7.91 -11.04
C ASP A 153 -8.19 -7.14 -9.72
N TYR A 154 -9.36 -6.98 -9.12
CA TYR A 154 -9.48 -6.31 -7.83
C TYR A 154 -10.46 -6.98 -6.87
N ILE A 155 -10.20 -6.82 -5.57
CA ILE A 155 -11.13 -7.13 -4.49
C ILE A 155 -11.24 -5.88 -3.62
N PHE A 156 -12.41 -5.23 -3.64
CA PHE A 156 -12.65 -4.01 -2.88
C PHE A 156 -13.68 -4.25 -1.77
N ILE A 157 -13.44 -3.61 -0.63
CA ILE A 157 -14.37 -3.66 0.50
C ILE A 157 -15.43 -2.59 0.31
N VAL A 158 -16.70 -3.00 0.24
CA VAL A 158 -17.84 -2.09 0.15
C VAL A 158 -18.37 -1.78 1.54
N LYS A 159 -18.37 -0.50 1.91
CA LYS A 159 -18.90 0.00 3.20
C LYS A 159 -19.92 1.13 2.98
N ASP A 160 -20.25 1.82 4.05
CA ASP A 160 -21.28 2.89 4.07
C ASP A 160 -20.89 4.14 3.25
N ASN A 161 -19.62 4.25 2.81
CA ASN A 161 -19.19 5.27 1.87
C ASN A 161 -19.73 5.04 0.44
N GLN A 162 -20.25 3.84 0.14
CA GLN A 162 -20.89 3.46 -1.12
C GLN A 162 -22.28 2.83 -0.84
N PRO A 163 -23.25 3.57 -0.30
CA PRO A 163 -24.49 2.99 0.24
C PRO A 163 -25.33 2.28 -0.84
N LYS A 164 -25.42 2.85 -2.04
CA LYS A 164 -26.18 2.23 -3.15
C LYS A 164 -25.52 0.93 -3.63
N LEU A 165 -24.20 0.92 -3.74
CA LEU A 165 -23.46 -0.29 -4.14
C LEU A 165 -23.62 -1.37 -3.06
N LYS A 166 -23.53 -1.00 -1.78
CA LYS A 166 -23.73 -1.90 -0.65
C LYS A 166 -25.11 -2.55 -0.69
N GLU A 167 -26.17 -1.77 -0.92
CA GLU A 167 -27.55 -2.26 -1.03
C GLU A 167 -27.69 -3.26 -2.19
N ILE A 168 -27.12 -2.96 -3.36
CA ILE A 168 -27.13 -3.87 -4.51
C ILE A 168 -26.41 -5.18 -4.18
N VAL A 169 -25.20 -5.11 -3.62
CA VAL A 169 -24.42 -6.30 -3.25
C VAL A 169 -25.19 -7.17 -2.26
N LEU A 170 -25.77 -6.57 -1.21
CA LEU A 170 -26.57 -7.31 -0.23
C LEU A 170 -27.79 -7.96 -0.87
N SER A 171 -28.56 -7.25 -1.69
CA SER A 171 -29.77 -7.78 -2.35
C SER A 171 -29.43 -8.92 -3.31
N VAL A 172 -28.33 -8.83 -4.05
CA VAL A 172 -27.86 -9.90 -4.93
C VAL A 172 -27.43 -11.13 -4.13
N THR A 173 -26.67 -10.92 -3.05
CA THR A 173 -26.22 -12.01 -2.15
C THR A 173 -27.42 -12.72 -1.52
N GLU A 174 -28.39 -11.99 -0.99
CA GLU A 174 -29.62 -12.56 -0.42
C GLU A 174 -30.42 -13.35 -1.48
N SER A 175 -30.51 -12.84 -2.70
CA SER A 175 -31.18 -13.54 -3.81
C SER A 175 -30.48 -14.84 -4.17
N ILE A 176 -29.15 -14.85 -4.19
CA ILE A 176 -28.35 -16.05 -4.46
C ILE A 176 -28.57 -17.10 -3.36
N VAL A 177 -28.49 -16.68 -2.10
CA VAL A 177 -28.61 -17.58 -0.95
C VAL A 177 -30.04 -18.12 -0.77
N SER A 178 -31.07 -17.27 -0.96
CA SER A 178 -32.46 -17.63 -0.67
C SER A 178 -33.18 -18.39 -1.80
N LYS A 179 -32.85 -18.11 -3.05
CA LYS A 179 -33.62 -18.63 -4.20
C LYS A 179 -33.02 -19.85 -4.91
N GLY A 180 -31.88 -20.36 -4.43
CA GLY A 180 -31.25 -21.51 -5.06
C GLY A 180 -31.02 -21.27 -6.54
N THR A 181 -30.28 -20.22 -6.91
CA THR A 181 -30.03 -19.85 -8.31
C THR A 181 -29.28 -20.94 -9.06
N THR A 182 -29.42 -20.98 -10.38
CA THR A 182 -28.61 -21.82 -11.27
C THR A 182 -27.13 -21.43 -11.31
N VAL A 183 -26.77 -20.33 -10.63
CA VAL A 183 -25.38 -19.87 -10.49
C VAL A 183 -24.71 -20.75 -9.45
N ARG A 184 -23.68 -21.47 -9.87
CA ARG A 184 -22.83 -22.24 -8.98
C ARG A 184 -22.01 -21.28 -8.13
N PHE A 185 -22.12 -21.38 -6.80
CA PHE A 185 -21.31 -20.62 -5.86
C PHE A 185 -20.85 -21.54 -4.72
N ASP A 186 -19.69 -21.25 -4.19
CA ASP A 186 -19.18 -21.88 -2.98
C ASP A 186 -19.44 -20.96 -1.80
N LYS A 187 -19.95 -21.51 -0.70
CA LYS A 187 -20.17 -20.79 0.55
C LYS A 187 -19.09 -21.18 1.54
N TYR A 188 -18.43 -20.20 2.09
CA TYR A 188 -17.44 -20.38 3.15
C TYR A 188 -17.83 -19.46 4.33
N GLU A 189 -17.94 -20.03 5.53
CA GLU A 189 -18.23 -19.30 6.75
C GLU A 189 -17.08 -19.46 7.72
N THR A 190 -16.59 -18.35 8.27
CA THR A 190 -15.61 -18.31 9.36
C THR A 190 -16.20 -17.56 10.54
N HIS A 191 -15.88 -18.05 11.73
CA HIS A 191 -16.14 -17.31 12.97
C HIS A 191 -14.81 -16.97 13.59
N GLU A 192 -14.49 -15.70 13.66
CA GLU A 192 -13.27 -15.21 14.29
C GLU A 192 -13.59 -14.40 15.54
N GLU A 193 -12.97 -14.76 16.66
CA GLU A 193 -13.00 -13.99 17.88
C GLU A 193 -11.67 -13.24 18.01
N GLY A 194 -11.69 -11.92 17.86
CA GLY A 194 -10.49 -11.10 17.97
C GLY A 194 -10.77 -9.72 18.56
N HIS A 195 -9.95 -9.27 19.47
CA HIS A 195 -9.95 -7.91 20.04
C HIS A 195 -11.33 -7.38 20.52
N GLY A 196 -12.19 -8.27 21.04
CA GLY A 196 -13.51 -7.91 21.57
C GLY A 196 -14.57 -7.66 20.52
N ARG A 197 -14.38 -8.13 19.30
CA ARG A 197 -15.38 -8.16 18.23
C ARG A 197 -15.62 -9.61 17.81
N ASN A 198 -16.88 -9.97 17.67
CA ASN A 198 -17.28 -11.20 17.00
C ASN A 198 -17.61 -10.83 15.55
N GLU A 199 -16.81 -11.30 14.61
CA GLU A 199 -17.05 -11.13 13.17
C GLU A 199 -17.49 -12.50 12.58
N SER A 200 -18.63 -12.51 11.89
CA SER A 200 -19.19 -13.69 11.23
C SER A 200 -19.52 -13.39 9.78
#